data_946dc6ffbdb8c56c973066cb7a75fcdd
#
_entry.id   946dc6ffbdb8c56c973066cb7a75fcdd
#
_cell.length_a   1.000
_cell.length_b   1.000
_cell.length_c   1.000
_cell.angle_alpha   90.00
_cell.angle_beta   90.00
_cell.angle_gamma   90.00
#
_symmetry.space_group_name_H-M   'P 1'
#
loop_
_entity.id
_entity.type
_entity.pdbx_description
1 polymer ?
#
loop_
_entity_poly.entity_id
_entity_poly.type
_entity_poly.pdbx_seq_one_letter_code
_entity_poly.pdbx_strand_id
1 'polypeptide(L)'
;MKFLYVFLTHRKNLENCYSRIIEMMNGSDYIVVQGGSITDNYDENKKILNLNCNDGYVGLPEKVIKTFHFLISNECFFDYTHFVKLDDDMRVIQKFETNFDSDYFGNVHYTDGNRQWHVGRTGTFWDKIPYLGEFKPWCLGGYGYVVSRKALEKVTPNFDYLDHIYEDVYIGALMNKIGANPKNINIKEYLVSPDH
;
A
#
# COMPACT_ATOMS: atom_id res chain seq x y z
N MET A 1 -18.49 5.32 -5.75
CA MET A 1 -17.18 5.34 -5.09
C MET A 1 -16.19 6.04 -5.99
N LYS A 2 -15.19 6.73 -5.44
CA LYS A 2 -14.09 7.32 -6.19
C LYS A 2 -12.79 6.69 -5.70
N PHE A 3 -12.06 6.07 -6.60
CA PHE A 3 -10.82 5.36 -6.31
C PHE A 3 -9.60 6.19 -6.68
N LEU A 4 -8.58 6.19 -5.83
CA LEU A 4 -7.25 6.70 -6.12
C LEU A 4 -6.27 5.52 -6.14
N TYR A 5 -5.53 5.37 -7.23
CA TYR A 5 -4.49 4.36 -7.35
C TYR A 5 -3.16 4.89 -6.81
N VAL A 6 -2.57 4.15 -5.88
CA VAL A 6 -1.38 4.56 -5.12
C VAL A 6 -0.25 3.60 -5.43
N PHE A 7 0.64 3.99 -6.34
CA PHE A 7 1.80 3.19 -6.73
C PHE A 7 2.98 3.49 -5.81
N LEU A 8 3.43 2.49 -5.08
CA LEU A 8 4.62 2.59 -4.25
C LEU A 8 5.85 2.19 -5.06
N THR A 9 6.80 3.08 -5.17
CA THR A 9 8.07 2.82 -5.85
C THR A 9 9.26 3.09 -4.94
N HIS A 10 10.42 2.63 -5.37
CA HIS A 10 11.71 3.01 -4.84
C HIS A 10 12.30 4.12 -5.70
N ARG A 11 12.93 5.11 -5.10
CA ARG A 11 13.52 6.27 -5.80
C ARG A 11 14.38 5.88 -7.01
N LYS A 12 15.14 4.77 -6.90
CA LYS A 12 15.96 4.26 -7.99
C LYS A 12 15.15 3.70 -9.16
N ASN A 13 13.89 3.31 -8.93
CA ASN A 13 13.03 2.73 -9.95
C ASN A 13 12.09 3.75 -10.60
N LEU A 14 11.97 4.95 -10.02
CA LEU A 14 10.99 5.94 -10.47
C LEU A 14 11.09 6.21 -11.98
N GLU A 15 12.28 6.44 -12.50
CA GLU A 15 12.48 6.71 -13.92
C GLU A 15 12.03 5.54 -14.82
N ASN A 16 12.18 4.32 -14.35
CA ASN A 16 11.83 3.11 -15.09
C ASN A 16 10.32 2.82 -15.09
N CYS A 17 9.63 3.09 -13.97
CA CYS A 17 8.21 2.75 -13.82
C CYS A 17 7.27 3.91 -14.15
N TYR A 18 7.70 5.16 -14.02
CA TYR A 18 6.83 6.32 -14.07
C TYR A 18 6.12 6.48 -15.43
N SER A 19 6.86 6.41 -16.54
CA SER A 19 6.26 6.52 -17.89
C SER A 19 5.22 5.42 -18.14
N ARG A 20 5.50 4.20 -17.72
CA ARG A 20 4.58 3.06 -17.81
C ARG A 20 3.31 3.28 -16.97
N ILE A 21 3.46 3.82 -15.76
CA ILE A 21 2.31 4.14 -14.90
C ILE A 21 1.44 5.21 -15.53
N ILE A 22 2.02 6.28 -16.07
CA ILE A 22 1.28 7.35 -16.77
C ILE A 22 0.47 6.76 -17.93
N GLU A 23 1.09 5.95 -18.77
CA GLU A 23 0.44 5.35 -19.94
C GLU A 23 -0.71 4.44 -19.50
N MET A 24 -0.46 3.56 -18.53
CA MET A 24 -1.45 2.63 -18.00
C MET A 24 -2.63 3.34 -17.34
N MET A 25 -2.37 4.44 -16.61
CA MET A 25 -3.37 5.16 -15.83
C MET A 25 -4.05 6.28 -16.59
N ASN A 26 -3.87 6.37 -17.91
CA ASN A 26 -4.51 7.39 -18.72
C ASN A 26 -6.02 7.47 -18.45
N GLY A 27 -6.49 8.66 -18.08
CA GLY A 27 -7.88 8.93 -17.73
C GLY A 27 -8.31 8.39 -16.35
N SER A 28 -7.36 8.00 -15.47
CA SER A 28 -7.63 7.58 -14.09
C SER A 28 -6.88 8.45 -13.10
N ASP A 29 -7.38 8.48 -11.87
CA ASP A 29 -6.73 9.19 -10.77
C ASP A 29 -5.68 8.29 -10.12
N TYR A 30 -4.44 8.75 -10.09
CA TYR A 30 -3.32 8.04 -9.46
C TYR A 30 -2.32 8.99 -8.83
N ILE A 31 -1.52 8.45 -7.93
CA ILE A 31 -0.27 9.04 -7.46
C ILE A 31 0.83 7.99 -7.45
N VAL A 32 2.08 8.47 -7.58
CA VAL A 32 3.28 7.66 -7.41
C VAL A 32 3.99 8.11 -6.14
N VAL A 33 4.37 7.18 -5.29
CA VAL A 33 4.95 7.48 -3.97
C VAL A 33 6.34 6.89 -3.87
N GLN A 34 7.31 7.71 -3.48
CA GLN A 34 8.67 7.28 -3.20
C GLN A 34 9.16 7.80 -1.85
N GLY A 35 10.09 7.08 -1.23
CA GLY A 35 10.78 7.50 -0.02
C GLY A 35 12.10 8.20 -0.30
N GLY A 36 12.92 8.36 0.74
CA GLY A 36 14.28 8.88 0.65
C GLY A 36 14.37 10.40 0.42
N SER A 37 13.30 11.13 0.61
CA SER A 37 13.30 12.60 0.61
C SER A 37 13.72 13.15 1.98
N ILE A 38 14.17 14.41 2.01
CA ILE A 38 14.49 15.14 3.26
C ILE A 38 13.20 15.64 3.94
N THR A 39 12.19 15.97 3.13
CA THR A 39 10.88 16.47 3.59
C THR A 39 9.77 15.82 2.79
N ASP A 40 8.59 15.69 3.40
CA ASP A 40 7.39 15.27 2.69
C ASP A 40 6.98 16.38 1.71
N ASN A 41 6.78 16.01 0.44
CA ASN A 41 6.40 16.96 -0.62
C ASN A 41 5.60 16.27 -1.72
N TYR A 42 4.51 16.88 -2.14
CA TYR A 42 3.69 16.44 -3.25
C TYR A 42 3.84 17.35 -4.46
N ASP A 43 4.35 16.79 -5.56
CA ASP A 43 4.36 17.45 -6.87
C ASP A 43 3.06 17.13 -7.60
N GLU A 44 2.12 18.06 -7.57
CA GLU A 44 0.78 17.91 -8.16
C GLU A 44 0.84 17.73 -9.68
N ASN A 45 1.76 18.42 -10.37
CA ASN A 45 1.90 18.32 -11.82
C ASN A 45 2.37 16.95 -12.27
N LYS A 46 3.28 16.34 -11.51
CA LYS A 46 3.80 14.99 -11.75
C LYS A 46 3.01 13.92 -11.04
N LYS A 47 2.11 14.29 -10.11
CA LYS A 47 1.41 13.35 -9.22
C LYS A 47 2.37 12.45 -8.42
N ILE A 48 3.49 13.02 -7.97
CA ILE A 48 4.53 12.33 -7.21
C ILE A 48 4.52 12.81 -5.76
N LEU A 49 4.34 11.89 -4.82
CA LEU A 49 4.52 12.12 -3.39
C LEU A 49 5.91 11.63 -2.98
N ASN A 50 6.74 12.56 -2.53
CA ASN A 50 8.05 12.30 -1.96
C ASN A 50 7.93 12.29 -0.44
N LEU A 51 8.34 11.21 0.21
CA LEU A 51 8.24 11.05 1.66
C LEU A 51 9.62 11.04 2.31
N ASN A 52 9.70 11.69 3.46
CA ASN A 52 10.83 11.58 4.39
C ASN A 52 10.71 10.29 5.19
N CYS A 53 11.06 9.17 4.56
CA CYS A 53 11.08 7.84 5.16
C CYS A 53 12.19 7.00 4.55
N ASN A 54 12.52 5.88 5.20
CA ASN A 54 13.42 4.89 4.61
C ASN A 54 12.80 4.31 3.33
N ASP A 55 13.54 4.38 2.23
CA ASP A 55 13.05 3.94 0.91
C ASP A 55 13.34 2.45 0.62
N GLY A 56 14.08 1.77 1.49
CA GLY A 56 14.37 0.34 1.37
C GLY A 56 13.21 -0.54 1.86
N TYR A 57 13.40 -1.85 1.75
CA TYR A 57 12.40 -2.87 2.13
C TYR A 57 11.90 -2.70 3.57
N VAL A 58 12.81 -2.43 4.52
CA VAL A 58 12.47 -2.22 5.95
C VAL A 58 11.59 -0.98 6.15
N GLY A 59 11.71 0.01 5.28
CA GLY A 59 10.92 1.25 5.34
C GLY A 59 9.54 1.16 4.71
N LEU A 60 9.17 0.01 4.13
CA LEU A 60 7.89 -0.12 3.43
C LEU A 60 6.68 0.11 4.36
N PRO A 61 6.63 -0.42 5.60
CA PRO A 61 5.55 -0.10 6.54
C PRO A 61 5.44 1.41 6.81
N GLU A 62 6.58 2.08 7.08
CA GLU A 62 6.61 3.54 7.28
C GLU A 62 6.09 4.27 6.04
N LYS A 63 6.57 3.91 4.85
CA LYS A 63 6.15 4.53 3.60
C LYS A 63 4.65 4.44 3.39
N VAL A 64 4.05 3.26 3.54
CA VAL A 64 2.60 3.04 3.39
C VAL A 64 1.81 3.87 4.39
N ILE A 65 2.21 3.85 5.66
CA ILE A 65 1.54 4.59 6.72
C ILE A 65 1.58 6.10 6.48
N LYS A 66 2.75 6.65 6.16
CA LYS A 66 2.89 8.07 5.83
C LYS A 66 2.09 8.44 4.59
N THR A 67 2.04 7.55 3.59
CA THR A 67 1.20 7.74 2.41
C THR A 67 -0.28 7.87 2.79
N PHE A 68 -0.81 6.92 3.54
CA PHE A 68 -2.22 6.96 3.93
C PHE A 68 -2.53 8.16 4.82
N HIS A 69 -1.64 8.49 5.76
CA HIS A 69 -1.79 9.70 6.57
C HIS A 69 -1.86 10.96 5.69
N PHE A 70 -0.95 11.09 4.73
CA PHE A 70 -0.94 12.22 3.79
C PHE A 70 -2.26 12.29 3.00
N LEU A 71 -2.75 11.17 2.47
CA LEU A 71 -3.96 11.12 1.63
C LEU A 71 -5.24 11.47 2.39
N ILE A 72 -5.35 11.12 3.67
CA ILE A 72 -6.53 11.46 4.47
C ILE A 72 -6.49 12.88 5.03
N SER A 73 -5.28 13.46 5.18
CA SER A 73 -5.08 14.78 5.77
C SER A 73 -5.00 15.92 4.75
N ASN A 74 -4.78 15.60 3.46
CA ASN A 74 -4.61 16.60 2.41
C ASN A 74 -5.90 16.80 1.62
N GLU A 75 -6.35 18.06 1.55
CA GLU A 75 -7.63 18.45 0.92
C GLU A 75 -7.75 18.06 -0.55
N CYS A 76 -6.64 17.98 -1.28
CA CYS A 76 -6.63 17.55 -2.68
C CYS A 76 -7.19 16.13 -2.90
N PHE A 77 -7.25 15.33 -1.83
CA PHE A 77 -7.69 13.94 -1.89
C PHE A 77 -9.02 13.66 -1.17
N PHE A 78 -9.70 14.67 -0.64
CA PHE A 78 -10.92 14.46 0.15
C PHE A 78 -12.08 13.82 -0.61
N ASP A 79 -12.13 13.97 -1.92
CA ASP A 79 -13.14 13.35 -2.77
C ASP A 79 -12.98 11.82 -2.93
N TYR A 80 -11.79 11.28 -2.66
CA TYR A 80 -11.55 9.85 -2.81
C TYR A 80 -12.07 9.08 -1.61
N THR A 81 -12.88 8.07 -1.91
CA THR A 81 -13.48 7.20 -0.90
C THR A 81 -12.66 5.94 -0.64
N HIS A 82 -11.84 5.53 -1.61
CA HIS A 82 -11.01 4.33 -1.56
C HIS A 82 -9.63 4.56 -2.16
N PHE A 83 -8.65 3.90 -1.60
CA PHE A 83 -7.25 3.91 -2.04
C PHE A 83 -6.82 2.51 -2.43
N VAL A 84 -6.33 2.37 -3.65
CA VAL A 84 -5.83 1.10 -4.21
C VAL A 84 -4.31 1.11 -4.09
N LYS A 85 -3.75 0.41 -3.11
CA LYS A 85 -2.31 0.26 -2.93
C LYS A 85 -1.74 -0.72 -3.93
N LEU A 86 -0.70 -0.34 -4.61
CA LEU A 86 -0.02 -1.12 -5.65
C LEU A 86 1.50 -0.99 -5.52
N ASP A 87 2.23 -2.03 -5.87
CA ASP A 87 3.66 -1.94 -6.11
C ASP A 87 3.92 -1.41 -7.54
N ASP A 88 5.10 -0.85 -7.78
CA ASP A 88 5.42 -0.14 -9.03
C ASP A 88 5.51 -1.05 -10.27
N ASP A 89 5.59 -2.36 -10.11
CA ASP A 89 5.60 -3.38 -11.16
C ASP A 89 4.20 -3.87 -11.56
N MET A 90 3.19 -3.60 -10.73
CA MET A 90 1.80 -3.99 -10.97
C MET A 90 1.20 -3.34 -12.22
N ARG A 91 0.24 -4.05 -12.83
CA ARG A 91 -0.57 -3.56 -13.95
C ARG A 91 -2.04 -3.53 -13.56
N VAL A 92 -2.71 -2.43 -13.86
CA VAL A 92 -4.16 -2.30 -13.77
C VAL A 92 -4.74 -2.74 -15.11
N ILE A 93 -5.47 -3.86 -15.12
CA ILE A 93 -6.11 -4.39 -16.34
C ILE A 93 -7.58 -4.01 -16.41
N GLN A 94 -8.21 -3.86 -15.25
CA GLN A 94 -9.57 -3.34 -15.13
C GLN A 94 -9.65 -2.37 -13.96
N LYS A 95 -10.37 -1.27 -14.13
CA LYS A 95 -10.57 -0.28 -13.06
C LYS A 95 -11.62 -0.78 -12.08
N PHE A 96 -11.44 -0.38 -10.81
CA PHE A 96 -12.47 -0.60 -9.80
C PHE A 96 -13.62 0.40 -10.02
N GLU A 97 -14.80 -0.10 -10.36
CA GLU A 97 -16.00 0.71 -10.61
C GLU A 97 -17.16 0.31 -9.71
N THR A 98 -17.10 -0.90 -9.14
CA THR A 98 -18.20 -1.51 -8.39
C THR A 98 -18.12 -1.18 -6.91
N ASN A 99 -19.28 -1.17 -6.26
CA ASN A 99 -19.38 -1.10 -4.82
C ASN A 99 -19.12 -2.49 -4.22
N PHE A 100 -17.95 -2.64 -3.58
CA PHE A 100 -17.60 -3.91 -2.92
C PHE A 100 -18.20 -4.05 -1.51
N ASP A 101 -18.90 -3.04 -1.00
CA ASP A 101 -19.49 -3.02 0.33
C ASP A 101 -18.50 -3.55 1.40
N SER A 102 -17.28 -3.05 1.34
CA SER A 102 -16.20 -3.45 2.24
C SER A 102 -15.20 -2.31 2.41
N ASP A 103 -14.76 -2.10 3.62
CA ASP A 103 -13.73 -1.10 3.96
C ASP A 103 -12.29 -1.58 3.67
N TYR A 104 -12.09 -2.91 3.49
CA TYR A 104 -10.79 -3.50 3.21
C TYR A 104 -10.95 -4.77 2.38
N PHE A 105 -10.34 -4.83 1.19
CA PHE A 105 -10.50 -5.99 0.31
C PHE A 105 -9.30 -6.20 -0.63
N GLY A 106 -9.14 -7.44 -1.07
CA GLY A 106 -8.04 -7.87 -1.94
C GLY A 106 -7.92 -9.39 -1.99
N ASN A 107 -6.72 -9.89 -2.24
CA ASN A 107 -6.40 -11.31 -2.10
C ASN A 107 -6.08 -11.61 -0.64
N VAL A 108 -7.03 -12.24 0.08
CA VAL A 108 -6.93 -12.42 1.53
C VAL A 108 -6.11 -13.66 1.89
N HIS A 109 -5.19 -13.47 2.82
CA HIS A 109 -4.46 -14.52 3.50
C HIS A 109 -4.88 -14.62 4.96
N TYR A 110 -5.04 -15.83 5.48
CA TYR A 110 -5.64 -16.04 6.81
C TYR A 110 -4.63 -16.44 7.88
N THR A 111 -3.62 -17.20 7.52
CA THR A 111 -2.61 -17.68 8.47
C THR A 111 -1.30 -17.91 7.76
N ASP A 112 -0.21 -17.53 8.40
CA ASP A 112 1.11 -17.91 7.96
C ASP A 112 2.02 -18.06 9.16
N GLY A 113 2.14 -19.28 9.66
CA GLY A 113 2.90 -19.58 10.88
C GLY A 113 4.41 -19.32 10.78
N ASN A 114 4.97 -19.16 9.58
CA ASN A 114 6.41 -19.03 9.35
C ASN A 114 6.77 -18.08 8.21
N ARG A 115 6.14 -16.91 8.13
CA ARG A 115 6.49 -15.95 7.09
C ARG A 115 7.91 -15.42 7.32
N GLN A 116 8.80 -15.73 6.39
CA GLN A 116 10.22 -15.32 6.41
C GLN A 116 10.62 -14.56 5.13
N TRP A 117 9.70 -13.87 4.50
CA TRP A 117 9.93 -13.16 3.24
C TRP A 117 10.92 -12.01 3.36
N HIS A 118 11.16 -11.53 4.57
CA HIS A 118 12.13 -10.49 4.86
C HIS A 118 13.59 -11.00 4.83
N VAL A 119 13.80 -12.29 5.02
CA VAL A 119 15.15 -12.88 5.12
C VAL A 119 15.89 -12.67 3.79
N GLY A 120 17.07 -12.04 3.88
CA GLY A 120 17.90 -11.69 2.72
C GLY A 120 17.43 -10.46 1.93
N ARG A 121 16.37 -9.76 2.39
CA ARG A 121 15.81 -8.58 1.70
C ARG A 121 16.02 -7.27 2.43
N THR A 122 16.27 -7.34 3.74
CA THR A 122 16.36 -6.13 4.58
C THR A 122 17.74 -5.53 4.62
N GLY A 123 18.79 -6.33 4.45
CA GLY A 123 20.18 -5.91 4.65
C GLY A 123 20.49 -5.51 6.11
N THR A 124 19.67 -5.92 7.07
CA THR A 124 19.75 -5.55 8.49
C THR A 124 19.76 -6.79 9.39
N PHE A 125 19.74 -6.58 10.71
CA PHE A 125 19.65 -7.68 11.67
C PHE A 125 18.35 -8.50 11.51
N TRP A 126 17.29 -7.93 10.93
CA TRP A 126 16.04 -8.61 10.64
C TRP A 126 16.20 -9.85 9.75
N ASP A 127 17.22 -9.88 8.89
CA ASP A 127 17.51 -11.06 8.04
C ASP A 127 17.91 -12.30 8.87
N LYS A 128 18.17 -12.13 10.16
CA LYS A 128 18.66 -13.20 11.05
C LYS A 128 17.65 -13.67 12.09
N ILE A 129 16.51 -13.02 12.17
CA ILE A 129 15.48 -13.33 13.16
C ILE A 129 14.15 -13.64 12.49
N PRO A 130 13.38 -14.62 13.02
CA PRO A 130 12.04 -14.89 12.51
C PRO A 130 11.10 -13.74 12.85
N TYR A 131 10.09 -13.55 12.01
CA TYR A 131 8.99 -12.65 12.35
C TYR A 131 8.14 -13.28 13.45
N LEU A 132 8.03 -12.59 14.58
CA LEU A 132 7.30 -13.03 15.77
C LEU A 132 5.97 -12.28 16.00
N GLY A 133 5.60 -11.40 15.07
CA GLY A 133 4.36 -10.63 15.16
C GLY A 133 3.11 -11.51 14.98
N GLU A 134 2.00 -11.01 15.47
CA GLU A 134 0.70 -11.66 15.32
C GLU A 134 0.21 -11.57 13.88
N PHE A 135 -0.32 -12.68 13.36
CA PHE A 135 -1.01 -12.72 12.08
C PHE A 135 -2.53 -12.63 12.31
N LYS A 136 -3.14 -11.57 11.82
CA LYS A 136 -4.60 -11.47 11.60
C LYS A 136 -4.86 -11.62 10.11
N PRO A 137 -6.07 -11.95 9.65
CA PRO A 137 -6.36 -11.97 8.22
C PRO A 137 -5.97 -10.64 7.56
N TRP A 138 -5.24 -10.71 6.45
CA TRP A 138 -4.77 -9.54 5.71
C TRP A 138 -4.87 -9.74 4.21
N CYS A 139 -4.87 -8.67 3.43
CA CYS A 139 -4.72 -8.73 1.97
C CYS A 139 -3.25 -8.69 1.60
N LEU A 140 -2.82 -9.58 0.71
CA LEU A 140 -1.43 -9.70 0.26
C LEU A 140 -0.98 -8.44 -0.47
N GLY A 141 0.09 -7.79 0.03
CA GLY A 141 0.62 -6.53 -0.51
C GLY A 141 1.11 -6.63 -1.94
N GLY A 142 1.79 -7.73 -2.31
CA GLY A 142 2.31 -7.95 -3.65
C GLY A 142 1.24 -8.19 -4.74
N TYR A 143 -0.03 -8.44 -4.34
CA TYR A 143 -1.18 -8.48 -5.27
C TYR A 143 -1.95 -7.16 -5.31
N GLY A 144 -1.57 -6.21 -4.48
CA GLY A 144 -2.33 -5.00 -4.25
C GLY A 144 -3.59 -5.23 -3.39
N TYR A 145 -4.06 -4.17 -2.77
CA TYR A 145 -5.29 -4.18 -1.96
C TYR A 145 -5.96 -2.82 -1.94
N VAL A 146 -7.20 -2.80 -1.50
CA VAL A 146 -8.00 -1.59 -1.39
C VAL A 146 -8.41 -1.34 0.06
N VAL A 147 -8.28 -0.10 0.50
CA VAL A 147 -8.75 0.38 1.80
C VAL A 147 -9.65 1.60 1.63
N SER A 148 -10.71 1.69 2.43
CA SER A 148 -11.58 2.86 2.43
C SER A 148 -10.96 4.01 3.22
N ARG A 149 -11.26 5.26 2.83
CA ARG A 149 -10.96 6.46 3.62
C ARG A 149 -11.50 6.35 5.05
N LYS A 150 -12.76 5.95 5.17
CA LYS A 150 -13.46 5.79 6.45
C LYS A 150 -12.73 4.85 7.42
N ALA A 151 -12.13 3.76 6.91
CA ALA A 151 -11.34 2.85 7.74
C ALA A 151 -10.00 3.47 8.12
N LEU A 152 -9.31 4.12 7.18
CA LEU A 152 -8.03 4.79 7.44
C LEU A 152 -8.17 5.88 8.50
N GLU A 153 -9.19 6.71 8.44
CA GLU A 153 -9.46 7.76 9.44
C GLU A 153 -9.61 7.22 10.86
N LYS A 154 -10.10 5.98 11.02
CA LYS A 154 -10.23 5.33 12.32
C LYS A 154 -8.92 4.76 12.86
N VAL A 155 -8.01 4.33 11.99
CA VAL A 155 -6.76 3.68 12.41
C VAL A 155 -5.58 4.65 12.49
N THR A 156 -5.61 5.77 11.77
CA THR A 156 -4.52 6.75 11.69
C THR A 156 -3.95 7.20 13.04
N PRO A 157 -4.75 7.42 14.09
CA PRO A 157 -4.22 7.84 15.38
C PRO A 157 -3.32 6.80 16.07
N ASN A 158 -3.34 5.56 15.61
CA ASN A 158 -2.67 4.42 16.26
C ASN A 158 -1.53 3.84 15.41
N PHE A 159 -1.02 4.58 14.45
CA PHE A 159 0.06 4.12 13.60
C PHE A 159 1.39 4.07 14.35
N ASP A 160 1.81 2.85 14.73
CA ASP A 160 3.14 2.54 15.21
C ASP A 160 3.77 1.48 14.29
N TYR A 161 4.68 1.91 13.42
CA TYR A 161 5.30 1.07 12.39
C TYR A 161 6.71 0.59 12.75
N LEU A 162 7.25 1.02 13.88
CA LEU A 162 8.66 0.81 14.22
C LEU A 162 9.05 -0.66 14.36
N ASP A 163 8.12 -1.50 14.84
CA ASP A 163 8.34 -2.92 15.06
C ASP A 163 7.77 -3.81 13.94
N HIS A 164 7.34 -3.20 12.82
CA HIS A 164 6.72 -3.93 11.73
C HIS A 164 7.62 -3.97 10.49
N ILE A 165 7.75 -5.17 9.92
CA ILE A 165 8.54 -5.43 8.72
C ILE A 165 7.67 -5.68 7.49
N TYR A 166 6.46 -6.19 7.70
CA TYR A 166 5.48 -6.47 6.67
C TYR A 166 4.37 -5.43 6.69
N GLU A 167 4.31 -4.59 5.67
CA GLU A 167 3.31 -3.53 5.59
C GLU A 167 1.88 -4.09 5.50
N ASP A 168 1.70 -5.14 4.70
CA ASP A 168 0.40 -5.76 4.46
C ASP A 168 -0.17 -6.46 5.70
N VAL A 169 0.68 -7.19 6.44
CA VAL A 169 0.31 -7.80 7.73
C VAL A 169 -0.06 -6.73 8.75
N TYR A 170 0.71 -5.63 8.80
CA TYR A 170 0.45 -4.53 9.71
C TYR A 170 -0.88 -3.82 9.39
N ILE A 171 -1.13 -3.50 8.12
CA ILE A 171 -2.42 -2.94 7.70
C ILE A 171 -3.56 -3.91 8.04
N GLY A 172 -3.40 -5.21 7.78
CA GLY A 172 -4.39 -6.22 8.18
C GLY A 172 -4.68 -6.19 9.68
N ALA A 173 -3.66 -6.12 10.52
CA ALA A 173 -3.83 -6.04 11.97
C ALA A 173 -4.58 -4.76 12.40
N LEU A 174 -4.26 -3.61 11.81
CA LEU A 174 -4.95 -2.34 12.07
C LEU A 174 -6.42 -2.40 11.65
N MET A 175 -6.71 -2.93 10.47
CA MET A 175 -8.09 -3.06 9.97
C MET A 175 -8.91 -4.02 10.85
N ASN A 176 -8.33 -5.14 11.29
CA ASN A 176 -8.98 -6.05 12.22
C ASN A 176 -9.32 -5.38 13.56
N LYS A 177 -8.45 -4.51 14.11
CA LYS A 177 -8.72 -3.78 15.37
C LYS A 177 -9.97 -2.92 15.32
N ILE A 178 -10.33 -2.38 14.16
CA ILE A 178 -11.53 -1.56 13.98
C ILE A 178 -12.74 -2.33 13.44
N GLY A 179 -12.61 -3.65 13.30
CA GLY A 179 -13.67 -4.52 12.76
C GLY A 179 -13.82 -4.47 11.25
N ALA A 180 -12.90 -3.84 10.52
CA ALA A 180 -12.83 -3.84 9.07
C ALA A 180 -12.11 -5.11 8.56
N ASN A 181 -12.75 -6.26 8.74
CA ASN A 181 -12.16 -7.53 8.30
C ASN A 181 -11.97 -7.56 6.78
N PRO A 182 -10.88 -8.15 6.28
CA PRO A 182 -10.62 -8.19 4.85
C PRO A 182 -11.64 -9.05 4.12
N LYS A 183 -12.13 -8.54 2.99
CA LYS A 183 -13.00 -9.28 2.06
C LYS A 183 -12.17 -9.83 0.92
N ASN A 184 -12.23 -11.15 0.73
CA ASN A 184 -11.56 -11.78 -0.40
C ASN A 184 -12.31 -11.48 -1.70
N ILE A 185 -11.56 -11.00 -2.69
CA ILE A 185 -12.04 -10.82 -4.07
C ILE A 185 -11.07 -11.48 -5.05
N ASN A 186 -11.53 -11.76 -6.26
CA ASN A 186 -10.63 -12.17 -7.33
C ASN A 186 -9.86 -10.94 -7.85
N ILE A 187 -8.83 -10.53 -7.10
CA ILE A 187 -8.05 -9.31 -7.42
C ILE A 187 -7.41 -9.39 -8.81
N LYS A 188 -7.15 -10.60 -9.33
CA LYS A 188 -6.54 -10.84 -10.65
C LYS A 188 -7.43 -10.39 -11.82
N GLU A 189 -8.70 -10.15 -11.59
CA GLU A 189 -9.59 -9.52 -12.59
C GLU A 189 -9.27 -8.03 -12.78
N TYR A 190 -8.63 -7.40 -11.81
CA TYR A 190 -8.36 -5.97 -11.77
C TYR A 190 -6.86 -5.65 -11.89
N LEU A 191 -6.03 -6.45 -11.24
CA LEU A 191 -4.61 -6.19 -11.04
C LEU A 191 -3.78 -7.43 -11.40
N VAL A 192 -2.65 -7.23 -12.06
CA VAL A 192 -1.69 -8.30 -12.38
C VAL A 192 -0.30 -7.88 -11.94
N SER A 193 0.36 -8.78 -11.21
CA SER A 193 1.80 -8.70 -10.94
C SER A 193 2.56 -9.50 -12.00
N PRO A 194 3.71 -9.01 -12.49
CA PRO A 194 4.53 -9.76 -13.43
C PRO A 194 5.11 -11.05 -12.85
N ASP A 195 5.22 -11.13 -11.52
CA ASP A 195 5.83 -12.27 -10.82
C ASP A 195 4.79 -13.32 -10.32
N HIS A 196 3.47 -13.14 -10.65
CA HIS A 196 2.39 -14.00 -10.12
C HIS A 196 1.33 -14.37 -11.17
#